data_7c87383d4dea65fc8e7839ea6ceb220b
#
_entry.id   7c87383d4dea65fc8e7839ea6ceb220b
#
_cell.length_a   1.000
_cell.length_b   1.000
_cell.length_c   1.000
_cell.angle_alpha   90.00
_cell.angle_beta   90.00
_cell.angle_gamma   90.00
#
_symmetry.space_group_name_H-M   'P 1'
#
loop_
_entity.id
_entity.type
_entity.pdbx_description
1 polymer ?
#
loop_
_entity_poly.entity_id
_entity_poly.type
_entity_poly.pdbx_seq_one_letter_code
_entity_poly.pdbx_strand_id
1 'polypeptide(L)'
;MILATAKIEDFDRFWTAFSTKGAEKRKQHGSKGAHVFRDPNDENRVWTIFDWDEEGWQSFISDPEVAAIFQEGGLQGRPQAAELAREHHA
;
A
#
# COMPACT_ATOMS: atom_id res chain seq x y z
N MET A 1 8.20 0.69 -9.58
CA MET A 1 7.70 1.50 -8.45
C MET A 1 6.20 1.71 -8.59
N ILE A 2 5.46 1.48 -7.53
CA ILE A 2 4.00 1.54 -7.54
C ILE A 2 3.52 2.65 -6.62
N LEU A 3 2.64 3.51 -7.11
CA LEU A 3 1.90 4.47 -6.30
C LEU A 3 0.52 3.89 -6.03
N ALA A 4 0.12 3.84 -4.77
CA ALA A 4 -1.20 3.35 -4.39
C ALA A 4 -1.91 4.35 -3.49
N THR A 5 -3.23 4.34 -3.54
CA THR A 5 -4.06 5.14 -2.64
C THR A 5 -5.22 4.31 -2.13
N ALA A 6 -5.62 4.56 -0.90
CA ALA A 6 -6.73 3.86 -0.27
C ALA A 6 -7.42 4.75 0.75
N LYS A 7 -8.72 4.52 0.92
CA LYS A 7 -9.48 5.07 2.05
C LYS A 7 -9.29 4.16 3.26
N ILE A 8 -9.18 4.76 4.44
CA ILE A 8 -9.00 4.05 5.70
C ILE A 8 -9.94 4.61 6.76
N GLU A 9 -10.31 3.77 7.74
CA GLU A 9 -11.14 4.22 8.85
C GLU A 9 -10.36 5.05 9.86
N ASP A 10 -9.13 4.62 10.16
CA ASP A 10 -8.31 5.21 11.19
C ASP A 10 -6.83 4.98 10.86
N PHE A 11 -6.02 6.04 10.95
CA PHE A 11 -4.61 5.94 10.56
C PHE A 11 -3.81 5.02 11.48
N ASP A 12 -4.03 5.08 12.79
CA ASP A 12 -3.24 4.26 13.73
C ASP A 12 -3.55 2.76 13.54
N ARG A 13 -4.81 2.42 13.29
CA ARG A 13 -5.20 1.06 12.96
C ARG A 13 -4.55 0.59 11.66
N PHE A 14 -4.58 1.43 10.64
CA PHE A 14 -3.94 1.16 9.36
C PHE A 14 -2.43 0.94 9.55
N TRP A 15 -1.78 1.84 10.27
CA TRP A 15 -0.33 1.78 10.48
C TRP A 15 0.08 0.51 11.21
N THR A 16 -0.68 0.09 12.23
CA THR A 16 -0.39 -1.14 12.96
C THR A 16 -0.37 -2.35 12.03
N ALA A 17 -1.36 -2.50 11.17
CA ALA A 17 -1.41 -3.61 10.21
C ALA A 17 -0.33 -3.46 9.13
N PHE A 18 -0.15 -2.24 8.61
CA PHE A 18 0.80 -1.94 7.55
C PHE A 18 2.25 -2.23 7.96
N SER A 19 2.63 -1.85 9.17
CA SER A 19 4.02 -1.93 9.65
C SER A 19 4.38 -3.29 10.26
N THR A 20 3.42 -4.19 10.42
CA THR A 20 3.64 -5.54 10.96
C THR A 20 3.36 -6.60 9.92
N LYS A 21 2.16 -7.18 9.92
CA LYS A 21 1.79 -8.24 8.98
C LYS A 21 1.88 -7.80 7.52
N GLY A 22 1.48 -6.56 7.25
CA GLY A 22 1.58 -5.99 5.90
C GLY A 22 3.03 -5.92 5.43
N ALA A 23 3.95 -5.51 6.29
CA ALA A 23 5.37 -5.42 5.96
C ALA A 23 5.96 -6.81 5.64
N GLU A 24 5.60 -7.83 6.42
CA GLU A 24 6.05 -9.19 6.15
C GLU A 24 5.54 -9.69 4.79
N LYS A 25 4.29 -9.44 4.48
CA LYS A 25 3.70 -9.84 3.20
C LYS A 25 4.34 -9.10 2.03
N ARG A 26 4.57 -7.81 2.16
CA ARG A 26 5.26 -7.04 1.11
C ARG A 26 6.67 -7.60 0.85
N LYS A 27 7.38 -7.94 1.92
CA LYS A 27 8.71 -8.54 1.82
C LYS A 27 8.67 -9.89 1.09
N GLN A 28 7.68 -10.74 1.40
CA GLN A 28 7.49 -12.03 0.73
C GLN A 28 7.25 -11.86 -0.78
N HIS A 29 6.60 -10.77 -1.19
CA HIS A 29 6.31 -10.48 -2.59
C HIS A 29 7.38 -9.61 -3.26
N GLY A 30 8.52 -9.41 -2.61
CA GLY A 30 9.68 -8.77 -3.22
C GLY A 30 9.77 -7.25 -3.08
N SER A 31 8.96 -6.64 -2.26
CA SER A 31 9.07 -5.21 -1.99
C SER A 31 10.35 -4.88 -1.21
N LYS A 32 11.02 -3.81 -1.62
CA LYS A 32 12.26 -3.34 -0.98
C LYS A 32 12.01 -2.20 0.00
N GLY A 33 10.81 -1.67 0.03
CA GLY A 33 10.46 -0.59 0.95
C GLY A 33 9.16 0.09 0.55
N ALA A 34 8.70 0.98 1.42
CA ALA A 34 7.47 1.74 1.20
C ALA A 34 7.55 3.08 1.90
N HIS A 35 6.90 4.09 1.31
CA HIS A 35 6.73 5.41 1.91
C HIS A 35 5.24 5.70 1.98
N VAL A 36 4.75 6.05 3.17
CA VAL A 36 3.34 6.35 3.38
C VAL A 36 3.17 7.85 3.59
N PHE A 37 2.22 8.43 2.86
CA PHE A 37 1.86 9.84 2.96
C PHE A 37 0.41 9.97 3.39
N ARG A 38 0.12 10.97 4.20
CA ARG A 38 -1.26 11.32 4.54
C ARG A 38 -1.73 12.39 3.58
N ASP A 39 -2.97 12.25 3.11
CA ASP A 39 -3.58 13.26 2.25
C ASP A 39 -3.81 14.55 3.06
N PRO A 40 -3.36 15.72 2.59
CA PRO A 40 -3.52 16.96 3.35
C PRO A 40 -4.98 17.44 3.44
N ASN A 41 -5.85 16.94 2.57
CA ASN A 41 -7.25 17.37 2.50
C ASN A 41 -8.23 16.28 2.96
N ASP A 42 -7.75 15.09 3.30
CA ASP A 42 -8.62 13.97 3.69
C ASP A 42 -7.86 13.06 4.67
N GLU A 43 -8.16 13.20 5.94
CA GLU A 43 -7.50 12.40 6.99
C GLU A 43 -7.78 10.90 6.89
N ASN A 44 -8.76 10.51 6.08
CA ASN A 44 -9.12 9.10 5.85
C ASN A 44 -8.54 8.55 4.55
N ARG A 45 -7.60 9.24 3.95
CA ARG A 45 -6.91 8.78 2.74
C ARG A 45 -5.41 8.74 2.94
N VAL A 46 -4.81 7.65 2.49
CA VAL A 46 -3.34 7.50 2.46
C VAL A 46 -2.87 7.30 1.04
N TRP A 47 -1.64 7.71 0.80
CA TRP A 47 -0.90 7.49 -0.44
C TRP A 47 0.36 6.74 -0.08
N THR A 48 0.72 5.75 -0.87
CA THR A 48 1.91 4.94 -0.59
C THR A 48 2.73 4.76 -1.86
N ILE A 49 4.03 4.90 -1.73
CA ILE A 49 4.95 4.53 -2.80
C ILE A 49 5.65 3.26 -2.38
N PHE A 50 5.53 2.20 -3.21
CA PHE A 50 6.16 0.91 -2.97
C PHE A 50 7.32 0.71 -3.94
N ASP A 51 8.45 0.26 -3.39
CA ASP A 51 9.62 -0.08 -4.20
C ASP A 51 9.53 -1.53 -4.68
N TRP A 52 8.71 -1.75 -5.67
CA TRP A 52 8.60 -3.00 -6.42
C TRP A 52 7.97 -2.73 -7.79
N ASP A 53 7.92 -3.77 -8.63
CA ASP A 53 7.33 -3.67 -9.95
C ASP A 53 5.84 -4.06 -9.95
N GLU A 54 5.21 -3.95 -11.10
CA GLU A 54 3.81 -4.30 -11.30
C GLU A 54 3.54 -5.76 -10.96
N GLU A 55 4.45 -6.67 -11.31
CA GLU A 55 4.30 -8.09 -11.04
C GLU A 55 4.24 -8.37 -9.53
N GLY A 56 5.15 -7.77 -8.77
CA GLY A 56 5.14 -7.88 -7.31
C GLY A 56 3.88 -7.34 -6.69
N TRP A 57 3.42 -6.19 -7.18
CA TRP A 57 2.16 -5.60 -6.73
C TRP A 57 0.97 -6.51 -7.02
N GLN A 58 0.85 -7.03 -8.24
CA GLN A 58 -0.28 -7.91 -8.60
C GLN A 58 -0.27 -9.20 -7.78
N SER A 59 0.90 -9.78 -7.55
CA SER A 59 1.05 -10.96 -6.71
C SER A 59 0.58 -10.68 -5.27
N PHE A 60 0.99 -9.54 -4.72
CA PHE A 60 0.60 -9.12 -3.37
C PHE A 60 -0.91 -8.93 -3.25
N ILE A 61 -1.50 -8.15 -4.16
CA ILE A 61 -2.92 -7.80 -4.06
C ILE A 61 -3.84 -8.98 -4.33
N SER A 62 -3.32 -10.03 -4.96
CA SER A 62 -4.06 -11.26 -5.24
C SER A 62 -3.96 -12.30 -4.13
N ASP A 63 -3.12 -12.06 -3.12
CA ASP A 63 -2.92 -12.97 -2.00
C ASP A 63 -4.10 -12.86 -1.04
N PRO A 64 -4.84 -13.96 -0.77
CA PRO A 64 -5.99 -13.90 0.14
C PRO A 64 -5.62 -13.51 1.57
N GLU A 65 -4.40 -13.80 2.02
CA GLU A 65 -3.95 -13.35 3.33
C GLU A 65 -3.79 -11.84 3.40
N VAL A 66 -3.45 -11.21 2.28
CA VAL A 66 -3.35 -9.75 2.17
C VAL A 66 -4.73 -9.11 2.29
N ALA A 67 -5.76 -9.71 1.69
CA ALA A 67 -7.12 -9.22 1.83
C ALA A 67 -7.56 -9.18 3.29
N ALA A 68 -7.21 -10.20 4.08
CA ALA A 68 -7.50 -10.23 5.51
C ALA A 68 -6.75 -9.14 6.27
N ILE A 69 -5.50 -8.86 5.89
CA ILE A 69 -4.70 -7.79 6.50
C ILE A 69 -5.30 -6.42 6.19
N PHE A 70 -5.80 -6.22 4.98
CA PHE A 70 -6.49 -4.98 4.60
C PHE A 70 -7.71 -4.73 5.48
N GLN A 71 -8.52 -5.77 5.74
CA GLN A 71 -9.65 -5.64 6.65
C GLN A 71 -9.21 -5.31 8.07
N GLU A 72 -8.18 -5.98 8.56
CA GLU A 72 -7.61 -5.72 9.87
C GLU A 72 -7.13 -4.28 10.00
N GLY A 73 -6.54 -3.75 8.94
CA GLY A 73 -6.06 -2.37 8.87
C GLY A 73 -7.13 -1.32 8.59
N GLY A 74 -8.38 -1.73 8.42
CA GLY A 74 -9.49 -0.81 8.21
C GLY A 74 -9.55 -0.17 6.83
N LEU A 75 -9.02 -0.82 5.79
CA LEU A 75 -9.16 -0.32 4.44
C LEU A 75 -10.62 -0.39 3.99
N GLN A 76 -11.09 0.69 3.39
CA GLN A 76 -12.42 0.80 2.81
C GLN A 76 -12.32 0.58 1.30
N GLY A 77 -12.56 -0.65 0.87
CA GLY A 77 -12.45 -1.03 -0.51
C GLY A 77 -11.03 -1.39 -0.92
N ARG A 78 -10.87 -1.69 -2.19
CA ARG A 78 -9.59 -2.12 -2.76
C ARG A 78 -8.71 -0.90 -3.06
N PRO A 79 -7.40 -0.94 -2.77
CA PRO A 79 -6.51 0.15 -3.14
C PRO A 79 -6.47 0.34 -4.65
N GLN A 80 -6.36 1.59 -5.07
CA GLN A 80 -6.10 1.94 -6.47
C GLN A 80 -4.60 2.13 -6.64
N ALA A 81 -4.05 1.70 -7.77
CA ALA A 81 -2.62 1.74 -7.98
C ALA A 81 -2.26 2.17 -9.39
N ALA A 82 -1.08 2.77 -9.51
CA ALA A 82 -0.49 3.16 -10.78
C ALA A 82 0.99 2.80 -10.77
N GLU A 83 1.50 2.39 -11.91
CA GLU A 83 2.89 2.05 -12.09
C GLU A 83 3.68 3.27 -12.58
N LEU A 84 4.92 3.41 -12.13
CA LEU A 84 5.80 4.46 -12.61
C LEU A 84 6.03 4.29 -14.12
N ALA A 85 5.68 5.31 -14.88
CA ALA A 85 5.86 5.29 -16.34
C ALA A 85 7.22 5.83 -16.75
N ARG A 86 7.59 7.01 -16.26
CA ARG A 86 8.84 7.68 -16.60
C ARG A 86 9.29 8.60 -15.48
N GLU A 87 10.59 8.82 -15.43
CA GLU A 87 11.19 9.84 -14.57
C GLU A 87 11.89 10.89 -15.42
N HIS A 88 11.94 12.10 -14.90
CA HIS A 88 12.65 13.21 -15.51
C HIS A 88 13.33 14.04 -14.42
N HIS A 89 14.61 14.29 -14.61
CA HIS A 89 15.41 15.11 -13.69
C HIS A 89 15.67 16.46 -14.35
N ALA A 90 14.86 17.42 -14.02
CA ALA A 90 14.95 18.77 -14.59
C ALA A 90 15.92 19.63 -13.82
#